data_b4254547cda0a7d759f4ed2c1b2177b4
#
_entry.id   b4254547cda0a7d759f4ed2c1b2177b4
#
_cell.length_a   1.000
_cell.length_b   1.000
_cell.length_c   1.000
_cell.angle_alpha   90.00
_cell.angle_beta   90.00
_cell.angle_gamma   90.00
#
_symmetry.space_group_name_H-M   'P 1'
#
loop_
_entity.id
_entity.type
_entity.pdbx_description
1 polymer ?
#
loop_
_entity_poly.entity_id
_entity_poly.type
_entity_poly.pdbx_seq_one_letter_code
_entity_poly.pdbx_strand_id
1 'polypeptide(L)'
;MLSIVFSIFSKEIKSRTRKKYILELKNFFQDHKKDLTSESLERLKKNPLRILDTKNKKEKKLLVKAPKLKNFLSSESSDIFEEFKENCKELIIPIVVDDNLVRGLDYYNNICYEFVSNDIGSQDSFLAGGRYDGLIKKMGGPDYPGCGLAAGVERIRLLGPKNVDLKSERESYFVLIAVGKKNRIKAMEKMEKFRSLTTWPIDFICRDNLSKGLRYASEKKAKYALILGDDEILNNEIAIKELKTRKQKKINISNLSDYLSDPKKIKF
;
A
#
# COMPACT_ATOMS: atom_id res chain seq x y z
N MET A 1 3.98 19.25 -0.88
CA MET A 1 4.55 18.08 -1.62
C MET A 1 4.13 16.80 -0.91
N LEU A 2 3.45 15.89 -1.60
CA LEU A 2 3.03 14.60 -1.07
C LEU A 2 4.21 13.63 -1.06
N SER A 3 4.44 12.98 0.07
CA SER A 3 5.44 11.93 0.21
C SER A 3 4.84 10.70 0.86
N ILE A 4 5.27 9.52 0.43
CA ILE A 4 4.88 8.26 1.04
C ILE A 4 6.07 7.75 1.85
N VAL A 5 5.91 7.68 3.16
CA VAL A 5 6.95 7.24 4.10
C VAL A 5 6.67 5.82 4.52
N PHE A 6 7.66 4.95 4.39
CA PHE A 6 7.57 3.54 4.75
C PHE A 6 8.57 3.17 5.83
N SER A 7 8.16 2.24 6.67
CA SER A 7 9.05 1.50 7.56
C SER A 7 8.73 0.02 7.51
N ILE A 8 9.74 -0.79 7.82
CA ILE A 8 9.58 -2.23 7.94
C ILE A 8 9.39 -2.62 9.41
N PHE A 9 8.45 -3.55 9.63
CA PHE A 9 8.32 -4.27 10.89
C PHE A 9 8.60 -5.75 10.66
N SER A 10 9.26 -6.42 11.60
CA SER A 10 9.50 -7.86 11.50
C SER A 10 8.17 -8.63 11.46
N LYS A 11 8.02 -9.55 10.50
CA LYS A 11 6.88 -10.48 10.32
C LYS A 11 6.49 -11.21 11.60
N GLU A 12 7.44 -11.41 12.46
CA GLU A 12 7.27 -12.16 13.68
C GLU A 12 6.92 -11.24 14.87
N ILE A 13 5.64 -10.83 15.03
CA ILE A 13 5.17 -10.06 16.20
C ILE A 13 5.51 -10.72 17.55
N LYS A 14 5.66 -12.04 17.57
CA LYS A 14 6.12 -12.82 18.73
C LYS A 14 7.62 -13.10 18.70
N SER A 15 8.36 -12.62 17.69
CA SER A 15 9.67 -13.13 17.44
C SER A 15 10.76 -12.53 18.29
N ARG A 16 11.74 -13.32 18.43
CA ARG A 16 13.07 -13.07 18.98
C ARG A 16 13.67 -11.75 18.48
N THR A 17 13.43 -11.41 17.21
CA THR A 17 13.93 -10.21 16.53
C THR A 17 13.39 -8.90 17.11
N ARG A 18 12.06 -8.74 17.22
CA ARG A 18 11.48 -7.51 17.79
C ARG A 18 11.83 -7.34 19.27
N LYS A 19 11.80 -8.44 20.03
CA LYS A 19 12.21 -8.42 21.44
C LYS A 19 13.68 -8.00 21.58
N LYS A 20 14.56 -8.54 20.73
CA LYS A 20 15.98 -8.20 20.70
C LYS A 20 16.19 -6.73 20.35
N TYR A 21 15.53 -6.24 19.31
CA TYR A 21 15.58 -4.83 18.94
C TYR A 21 15.09 -3.90 20.06
N ILE A 22 13.94 -4.21 20.68
CA ILE A 22 13.39 -3.42 21.79
C ILE A 22 14.35 -3.41 22.99
N LEU A 23 15.00 -4.53 23.28
CA LEU A 23 16.00 -4.62 24.35
C LEU A 23 17.20 -3.73 24.05
N GLU A 24 17.78 -3.82 22.86
CA GLU A 24 18.91 -2.99 22.46
C GLU A 24 18.55 -1.50 22.45
N LEU A 25 17.36 -1.17 21.95
CA LEU A 25 16.87 0.22 21.97
C LEU A 25 16.67 0.72 23.40
N LYS A 26 16.16 -0.11 24.29
CA LYS A 26 16.01 0.21 25.71
C LYS A 26 17.35 0.44 26.39
N ASN A 27 18.34 -0.41 26.15
CA ASN A 27 19.70 -0.26 26.67
C ASN A 27 20.32 1.04 26.16
N PHE A 28 20.24 1.30 24.86
CA PHE A 28 20.73 2.54 24.26
C PHE A 28 20.14 3.79 24.94
N PHE A 29 18.82 3.85 25.13
CA PHE A 29 18.20 5.00 25.78
C PHE A 29 18.47 5.05 27.30
N GLN A 30 18.73 3.93 27.93
CA GLN A 30 19.16 3.92 29.35
C GLN A 30 20.53 4.56 29.53
N ASP A 31 21.46 4.31 28.61
CA ASP A 31 22.81 4.92 28.64
C ASP A 31 22.75 6.43 28.34
N HIS A 32 21.72 6.88 27.65
CA HIS A 32 21.52 8.28 27.25
C HIS A 32 20.39 8.99 27.99
N LYS A 33 20.02 8.53 29.20
CA LYS A 33 18.91 9.11 29.97
C LYS A 33 18.99 10.62 30.20
N LYS A 34 20.21 11.17 30.31
CA LYS A 34 20.43 12.59 30.49
C LYS A 34 20.04 13.46 29.31
N ASP A 35 19.96 12.86 28.13
CA ASP A 35 19.62 13.51 26.86
C ASP A 35 18.13 13.41 26.53
N LEU A 36 17.36 12.68 27.36
CA LEU A 36 15.94 12.45 27.16
C LEU A 36 15.07 13.46 27.90
N THR A 37 13.96 13.86 27.31
CA THR A 37 12.91 14.65 27.96
C THR A 37 12.18 13.81 29.00
N SER A 38 11.46 14.47 29.94
CA SER A 38 10.61 13.78 30.91
C SER A 38 9.57 12.88 30.27
N GLU A 39 8.98 13.32 29.13
CA GLU A 39 8.05 12.51 28.34
C GLU A 39 8.72 11.25 27.76
N SER A 40 9.92 11.39 27.20
CA SER A 40 10.68 10.27 26.66
C SER A 40 11.17 9.30 27.74
N LEU A 41 11.44 9.77 28.95
CA LEU A 41 11.73 8.92 30.13
C LEU A 41 10.51 8.06 30.52
N GLU A 42 9.31 8.63 30.47
CA GLU A 42 8.08 7.84 30.69
C GLU A 42 7.82 6.84 29.54
N ARG A 43 8.07 7.25 28.30
CA ARG A 43 8.00 6.35 27.13
C ARG A 43 9.00 5.20 27.24
N LEU A 44 10.21 5.45 27.75
CA LEU A 44 11.22 4.42 27.97
C LEU A 44 10.75 3.32 28.91
N LYS A 45 9.98 3.67 29.95
CA LYS A 45 9.41 2.71 30.91
C LYS A 45 8.29 1.87 30.27
N LYS A 46 7.40 2.52 29.48
CA LYS A 46 6.20 1.88 28.93
C LYS A 46 6.43 1.21 27.58
N ASN A 47 6.97 1.95 26.62
CA ASN A 47 7.24 1.48 25.25
C ASN A 47 8.35 2.32 24.62
N PRO A 48 9.61 1.85 24.64
CA PRO A 48 10.76 2.59 24.13
C PRO A 48 10.67 2.92 22.63
N LEU A 49 9.91 2.15 21.84
CA LEU A 49 9.69 2.45 20.43
C LEU A 49 9.05 3.81 20.20
N ARG A 50 8.23 4.29 21.15
CA ARG A 50 7.60 5.60 21.04
C ARG A 50 8.55 6.79 21.16
N ILE A 51 9.79 6.56 21.61
CA ILE A 51 10.83 7.59 21.63
C ILE A 51 11.28 7.91 20.20
N LEU A 52 11.21 6.94 19.27
CA LEU A 52 11.59 7.14 17.88
C LEU A 52 10.71 8.20 17.18
N ASP A 53 9.47 8.38 17.63
CA ASP A 53 8.54 9.41 17.14
C ASP A 53 8.67 10.77 17.87
N THR A 54 9.84 11.05 18.45
CA THR A 54 10.05 12.32 19.14
C THR A 54 10.11 13.49 18.17
N LYS A 55 9.52 14.63 18.57
CA LYS A 55 9.64 15.91 17.84
C LYS A 55 10.75 16.82 18.43
N ASN A 56 11.35 16.42 19.54
CA ASN A 56 12.41 17.18 20.18
C ASN A 56 13.70 17.15 19.35
N LYS A 57 14.24 18.34 19.02
CA LYS A 57 15.43 18.48 18.16
C LYS A 57 16.69 17.81 18.74
N LYS A 58 16.87 17.82 20.07
CA LYS A 58 18.02 17.15 20.72
C LYS A 58 17.89 15.64 20.62
N GLU A 59 16.72 15.11 20.93
CA GLU A 59 16.44 13.68 20.83
C GLU A 59 16.53 13.18 19.38
N LYS A 60 16.08 13.97 18.39
CA LYS A 60 16.28 13.62 16.98
C LYS A 60 17.75 13.43 16.60
N LYS A 61 18.65 14.23 17.15
CA LYS A 61 20.11 14.02 16.95
C LYS A 61 20.59 12.73 17.58
N LEU A 62 20.04 12.36 18.74
CA LEU A 62 20.36 11.11 19.42
C LEU A 62 19.86 9.91 18.58
N LEU A 63 18.66 9.99 17.98
CA LEU A 63 18.09 8.94 17.16
C LEU A 63 18.94 8.55 15.95
N VAL A 64 19.79 9.43 15.45
CA VAL A 64 20.73 9.10 14.36
C VAL A 64 21.65 7.94 14.76
N LYS A 65 22.04 7.88 16.05
CA LYS A 65 22.93 6.86 16.63
C LYS A 65 22.18 5.65 17.20
N ALA A 66 20.86 5.73 17.31
CA ALA A 66 20.06 4.65 17.87
C ALA A 66 20.10 3.39 16.98
N PRO A 67 19.99 2.19 17.59
CA PRO A 67 19.84 0.94 16.84
C PRO A 67 18.71 1.05 15.82
N LYS A 68 18.94 0.53 14.60
CA LYS A 68 17.94 0.54 13.52
C LYS A 68 17.32 -0.83 13.37
N LEU A 69 16.01 -0.90 13.23
CA LEU A 69 15.27 -2.16 13.13
C LEU A 69 15.76 -3.04 11.96
N LYS A 70 16.15 -2.43 10.85
CA LYS A 70 16.67 -3.15 9.67
C LYS A 70 17.87 -4.06 9.99
N ASN A 71 18.70 -3.71 10.98
CA ASN A 71 19.87 -4.51 11.38
C ASN A 71 19.50 -5.79 12.15
N PHE A 72 18.23 -5.96 12.48
CA PHE A 72 17.71 -7.11 13.24
C PHE A 72 16.77 -7.98 12.39
N LEU A 73 16.52 -7.63 11.15
CA LEU A 73 15.62 -8.39 10.29
C LEU A 73 16.19 -9.78 9.97
N SER A 74 15.29 -10.75 9.81
CA SER A 74 15.66 -12.01 9.16
C SER A 74 15.89 -11.79 7.66
N SER A 75 16.65 -12.68 7.00
CA SER A 75 16.80 -12.64 5.54
C SER A 75 15.45 -12.60 4.83
N GLU A 76 14.52 -13.47 5.20
CA GLU A 76 13.16 -13.49 4.62
C GLU A 76 12.44 -12.13 4.74
N SER A 77 12.53 -11.46 5.90
CA SER A 77 11.90 -10.15 6.08
C SER A 77 12.59 -9.06 5.26
N SER A 78 13.91 -9.14 5.13
CA SER A 78 14.69 -8.24 4.29
C SER A 78 14.34 -8.42 2.82
N ASP A 79 14.27 -9.66 2.33
CA ASP A 79 13.95 -9.98 0.94
C ASP A 79 12.55 -9.49 0.56
N ILE A 80 11.55 -9.68 1.44
CA ILE A 80 10.18 -9.15 1.25
C ILE A 80 10.20 -7.62 1.14
N PHE A 81 11.04 -6.95 1.92
CA PHE A 81 11.09 -5.49 1.89
C PHE A 81 11.82 -4.97 0.65
N GLU A 82 12.88 -5.62 0.21
CA GLU A 82 13.55 -5.30 -1.04
C GLU A 82 12.61 -5.50 -2.23
N GLU A 83 11.93 -6.67 -2.32
CA GLU A 83 10.89 -6.91 -3.33
C GLU A 83 9.82 -5.82 -3.33
N PHE A 84 9.36 -5.39 -2.16
CA PHE A 84 8.39 -4.31 -2.05
C PHE A 84 8.93 -2.99 -2.62
N LYS A 85 10.17 -2.63 -2.32
CA LYS A 85 10.81 -1.41 -2.85
C LYS A 85 10.96 -1.46 -4.37
N GLU A 86 11.38 -2.61 -4.90
CA GLU A 86 11.49 -2.83 -6.35
C GLU A 86 10.12 -2.69 -7.03
N ASN A 87 9.08 -3.30 -6.49
CA ASN A 87 7.72 -3.16 -6.99
C ASN A 87 7.24 -1.70 -6.98
N CYS A 88 7.54 -0.94 -5.92
CA CYS A 88 7.21 0.48 -5.88
C CYS A 88 7.96 1.28 -6.96
N LYS A 89 9.23 0.95 -7.20
CA LYS A 89 10.05 1.58 -8.25
C LYS A 89 9.48 1.28 -9.64
N GLU A 90 9.12 0.02 -9.93
CA GLU A 90 8.49 -0.37 -11.19
C GLU A 90 7.16 0.34 -11.43
N LEU A 91 6.38 0.55 -10.37
CA LEU A 91 5.11 1.28 -10.40
C LEU A 91 5.27 2.81 -10.38
N ILE A 92 6.51 3.32 -10.37
CA ILE A 92 6.83 4.75 -10.31
C ILE A 92 6.20 5.41 -9.06
N ILE A 93 6.07 4.67 -7.97
CA ILE A 93 5.56 5.17 -6.70
C ILE A 93 6.74 5.71 -5.88
N PRO A 94 6.82 7.04 -5.66
CA PRO A 94 7.90 7.62 -4.87
C PRO A 94 7.71 7.24 -3.39
N ILE A 95 8.71 6.57 -2.83
CA ILE A 95 8.72 6.17 -1.43
C ILE A 95 9.93 6.72 -0.70
N VAL A 96 9.79 7.02 0.59
CA VAL A 96 10.86 7.36 1.50
C VAL A 96 10.91 6.29 2.59
N VAL A 97 12.07 5.67 2.78
CA VAL A 97 12.26 4.71 3.88
C VAL A 97 12.70 5.48 5.13
N ASP A 98 11.92 5.40 6.20
CA ASP A 98 12.24 5.98 7.50
C ASP A 98 12.40 4.89 8.55
N ASP A 99 13.62 4.69 9.00
CA ASP A 99 13.97 3.71 10.05
C ASP A 99 13.36 4.08 11.43
N ASN A 100 12.86 5.29 11.61
CA ASN A 100 12.28 5.76 12.86
C ASN A 100 10.74 5.76 12.83
N LEU A 101 10.12 5.48 11.69
CA LEU A 101 8.66 5.43 11.61
C LEU A 101 8.11 4.34 12.53
N VAL A 102 7.35 4.74 13.52
CA VAL A 102 6.67 3.86 14.49
C VAL A 102 5.20 4.18 14.53
N ARG A 103 4.37 3.15 14.46
CA ARG A 103 2.92 3.29 14.62
C ARG A 103 2.50 3.09 16.07
N GLY A 104 1.47 3.81 16.48
CA GLY A 104 0.94 3.74 17.84
C GLY A 104 0.26 2.41 18.22
N LEU A 105 0.13 1.49 17.27
CA LEU A 105 -0.58 0.22 17.42
C LEU A 105 0.37 -0.96 17.26
N ASP A 106 0.36 -1.85 18.24
CA ASP A 106 1.33 -2.97 18.34
C ASP A 106 0.99 -4.18 17.46
N TYR A 107 -0.07 -4.12 16.67
CA TYR A 107 -0.49 -5.23 15.82
C TYR A 107 0.16 -5.24 14.42
N TYR A 108 0.78 -4.14 14.00
CA TYR A 108 1.47 -4.10 12.71
C TYR A 108 2.66 -5.04 12.66
N ASN A 109 2.80 -5.69 11.51
CA ASN A 109 3.94 -6.54 11.16
C ASN A 109 4.30 -6.36 9.68
N ASN A 110 5.52 -6.74 9.30
CA ASN A 110 6.10 -6.55 7.98
C ASN A 110 6.25 -5.08 7.60
N ILE A 111 5.26 -4.49 6.95
CA ILE A 111 5.34 -3.15 6.36
C ILE A 111 4.29 -2.27 7.02
N CYS A 112 4.70 -1.07 7.43
CA CYS A 112 3.78 0.02 7.71
C CYS A 112 4.16 1.26 6.89
N TYR A 113 3.19 2.14 6.69
CA TYR A 113 3.36 3.33 5.86
C TYR A 113 2.50 4.49 6.33
N GLU A 114 2.95 5.68 5.96
CA GLU A 114 2.21 6.93 6.12
C GLU A 114 2.27 7.74 4.83
N PHE A 115 1.18 8.40 4.52
CA PHE A 115 1.12 9.44 3.52
C PHE A 115 1.17 10.77 4.22
N VAL A 116 2.21 11.54 3.92
CA VAL A 116 2.49 12.81 4.59
C VAL A 116 2.45 13.97 3.60
N SER A 117 2.06 15.14 4.10
CA SER A 117 2.11 16.39 3.34
C SER A 117 2.49 17.54 4.25
N ASN A 118 3.43 18.35 3.80
CA ASN A 118 3.83 19.57 4.51
C ASN A 118 2.72 20.65 4.52
N ASP A 119 1.67 20.45 3.71
CA ASP A 119 0.61 21.45 3.51
C ASP A 119 -0.48 21.42 4.60
N ILE A 120 -0.42 20.43 5.53
CA ILE A 120 -1.40 20.25 6.61
C ILE A 120 -0.85 20.50 8.03
N GLY A 121 0.31 21.16 8.12
CA GLY A 121 0.89 21.61 9.40
C GLY A 121 1.76 20.56 10.10
N SER A 122 1.90 20.69 11.43
CA SER A 122 2.86 19.92 12.23
C SER A 122 2.55 18.42 12.37
N GLN A 123 1.33 18.01 12.13
CA GLN A 123 0.91 16.61 12.02
C GLN A 123 0.66 16.32 10.55
N ASP A 124 1.71 16.01 9.84
CA ASP A 124 1.79 15.90 8.39
C ASP A 124 1.19 14.61 7.79
N SER A 125 0.96 13.57 8.62
CA SER A 125 0.35 12.32 8.17
C SER A 125 -1.17 12.44 8.06
N PHE A 126 -1.73 12.22 6.86
CA PHE A 126 -3.18 12.26 6.61
C PHE A 126 -3.79 10.88 6.35
N LEU A 127 -2.96 9.89 5.99
CA LEU A 127 -3.35 8.51 5.81
C LEU A 127 -2.22 7.61 6.30
N ALA A 128 -2.56 6.53 6.96
CA ALA A 128 -1.58 5.58 7.44
C ALA A 128 -2.15 4.17 7.49
N GLY A 129 -1.27 3.20 7.32
CA GLY A 129 -1.66 1.80 7.29
C GLY A 129 -0.49 0.85 7.39
N GLY A 130 -0.78 -0.41 7.10
CA GLY A 130 0.22 -1.46 7.08
C GLY A 130 -0.38 -2.85 7.08
N ARG A 131 0.49 -3.82 7.24
CA ARG A 131 0.13 -5.23 7.33
C ARG A 131 0.04 -5.65 8.80
N TYR A 132 -0.95 -6.48 9.13
CA TYR A 132 -1.22 -6.94 10.50
C TYR A 132 -1.69 -8.39 10.54
N ASP A 133 -0.86 -9.31 10.04
CA ASP A 133 -1.13 -10.74 10.12
C ASP A 133 -1.27 -11.17 11.58
N GLY A 134 -2.20 -12.07 11.85
CA GLY A 134 -2.49 -12.58 13.19
C GLY A 134 -3.44 -11.71 14.04
N LEU A 135 -3.85 -10.52 13.60
CA LEU A 135 -4.84 -9.72 14.32
C LEU A 135 -6.20 -10.41 14.33
N ILE A 136 -6.66 -10.93 13.19
CA ILE A 136 -7.93 -11.64 13.05
C ILE A 136 -7.95 -12.85 13.99
N LYS A 137 -6.87 -13.63 14.05
CA LYS A 137 -6.73 -14.76 14.96
C LYS A 137 -6.78 -14.37 16.43
N LYS A 138 -6.17 -13.23 16.81
CA LYS A 138 -6.25 -12.72 18.18
C LYS A 138 -7.67 -12.31 18.59
N MET A 139 -8.50 -11.96 17.62
CA MET A 139 -9.91 -11.61 17.83
C MET A 139 -10.85 -12.82 17.74
N GLY A 140 -10.30 -14.05 17.70
CA GLY A 140 -11.08 -15.31 17.65
C GLY A 140 -11.46 -15.75 16.24
N GLY A 141 -11.00 -15.07 15.18
CA GLY A 141 -11.23 -15.48 13.80
C GLY A 141 -10.15 -16.44 13.26
N PRO A 142 -10.26 -16.85 12.00
CA PRO A 142 -9.28 -17.72 11.34
C PRO A 142 -7.92 -17.00 11.17
N ASP A 143 -6.87 -17.79 10.93
CA ASP A 143 -5.50 -17.28 10.74
C ASP A 143 -5.32 -16.71 9.31
N TYR A 144 -5.93 -15.57 9.06
CA TYR A 144 -5.81 -14.87 7.79
C TYR A 144 -4.87 -13.67 7.89
N PRO A 145 -4.08 -13.41 6.83
CA PRO A 145 -3.31 -12.17 6.75
C PRO A 145 -4.27 -10.98 6.62
N GLY A 146 -3.84 -9.84 7.19
CA GLY A 146 -4.60 -8.61 7.10
C GLY A 146 -3.71 -7.45 6.69
N CYS A 147 -4.27 -6.55 5.89
CA CYS A 147 -3.71 -5.24 5.64
C CYS A 147 -4.83 -4.21 5.56
N GLY A 148 -4.52 -2.98 5.93
CA GLY A 148 -5.51 -1.92 5.86
C GLY A 148 -4.89 -0.56 6.10
N LEU A 149 -5.76 0.44 6.00
CA LEU A 149 -5.39 1.82 6.21
C LEU A 149 -6.52 2.58 6.91
N ALA A 150 -6.14 3.69 7.54
CA ALA A 150 -7.08 4.68 8.03
C ALA A 150 -6.63 6.07 7.54
N ALA A 151 -7.59 6.91 7.22
CA ALA A 151 -7.35 8.25 6.74
C ALA A 151 -8.17 9.28 7.52
N GLY A 152 -7.57 10.45 7.78
CA GLY A 152 -8.27 11.57 8.39
C GLY A 152 -9.06 12.33 7.31
N VAL A 153 -10.39 12.22 7.35
CA VAL A 153 -11.28 12.86 6.34
C VAL A 153 -11.05 14.37 6.30
N GLU A 154 -10.93 15.01 7.46
CA GLU A 154 -10.69 16.44 7.59
C GLU A 154 -9.32 16.83 6.99
N ARG A 155 -8.30 16.00 7.19
CA ARG A 155 -6.96 16.23 6.64
C ARG A 155 -6.93 16.07 5.13
N ILE A 156 -7.60 15.04 4.59
CA ILE A 156 -7.76 14.87 3.14
C ILE A 156 -8.48 16.07 2.54
N ARG A 157 -9.53 16.58 3.22
CA ARG A 157 -10.27 17.76 2.77
C ARG A 157 -9.38 19.01 2.71
N LEU A 158 -8.45 19.17 3.66
CA LEU A 158 -7.51 20.30 3.64
C LEU A 158 -6.55 20.25 2.45
N LEU A 159 -6.22 19.06 1.96
CA LEU A 159 -5.35 18.83 0.80
C LEU A 159 -6.08 18.93 -0.53
N GLY A 160 -7.39 18.70 -0.52
CA GLY A 160 -8.22 18.70 -1.73
C GLY A 160 -8.63 20.08 -2.19
N PRO A 161 -9.06 20.23 -3.45
CA PRO A 161 -9.65 21.46 -3.94
C PRO A 161 -10.90 21.81 -3.13
N LYS A 162 -11.10 23.11 -2.88
CA LYS A 162 -12.19 23.59 -2.01
C LYS A 162 -13.59 23.27 -2.54
N ASN A 163 -13.73 23.07 -3.85
CA ASN A 163 -15.00 22.79 -4.53
C ASN A 163 -14.90 21.46 -5.29
N VAL A 164 -15.08 20.34 -4.59
CA VAL A 164 -15.22 19.01 -5.22
C VAL A 164 -16.69 18.66 -5.28
N ASP A 165 -17.22 18.52 -6.49
CA ASP A 165 -18.53 17.92 -6.71
C ASP A 165 -18.38 16.39 -6.61
N LEU A 166 -18.79 15.83 -5.46
CA LEU A 166 -18.76 14.39 -5.22
C LEU A 166 -19.88 13.74 -6.03
N LYS A 167 -19.57 13.28 -7.22
CA LYS A 167 -20.52 12.48 -8.01
C LYS A 167 -20.78 11.14 -7.33
N SER A 168 -22.06 10.70 -7.38
CA SER A 168 -22.53 9.44 -6.82
C SER A 168 -21.71 8.22 -7.23
N GLU A 169 -21.67 7.20 -6.39
CA GLU A 169 -21.08 5.90 -6.69
C GLU A 169 -21.59 5.36 -8.04
N ARG A 170 -20.65 5.06 -8.93
CA ARG A 170 -20.95 4.44 -10.22
C ARG A 170 -20.64 2.95 -10.13
N GLU A 171 -21.51 2.11 -10.66
CA GLU A 171 -21.20 0.68 -10.86
C GLU A 171 -19.94 0.51 -11.70
N SER A 172 -19.15 -0.53 -11.42
CA SER A 172 -17.95 -0.83 -12.19
C SER A 172 -18.31 -1.04 -13.65
N TYR A 173 -17.73 -0.26 -14.56
CA TYR A 173 -17.99 -0.41 -16.00
C TYR A 173 -17.01 -1.38 -16.63
N PHE A 174 -15.77 -1.33 -16.20
CA PHE A 174 -14.69 -2.22 -16.62
C PHE A 174 -14.10 -2.95 -15.41
N VAL A 175 -13.64 -4.18 -15.62
CA VAL A 175 -12.74 -4.88 -14.69
C VAL A 175 -11.50 -5.31 -15.44
N LEU A 176 -10.34 -4.82 -15.01
CA LEU A 176 -9.05 -5.30 -15.50
C LEU A 176 -8.67 -6.58 -14.75
N ILE A 177 -8.54 -7.67 -15.49
CA ILE A 177 -8.17 -8.99 -14.99
C ILE A 177 -6.73 -9.30 -15.39
N ALA A 178 -5.82 -9.33 -14.42
CA ALA A 178 -4.49 -9.89 -14.61
C ALA A 178 -4.54 -11.41 -14.37
N VAL A 179 -4.13 -12.19 -15.37
CA VAL A 179 -4.09 -13.65 -15.27
C VAL A 179 -2.67 -14.09 -14.95
N GLY A 180 -2.49 -14.75 -13.78
CA GLY A 180 -1.18 -15.17 -13.29
C GLY A 180 -0.51 -14.12 -12.39
N LYS A 181 0.09 -14.58 -11.29
CA LYS A 181 0.73 -13.69 -10.29
C LYS A 181 1.86 -12.84 -10.87
N LYS A 182 2.66 -13.40 -11.79
CA LYS A 182 3.77 -12.70 -12.46
C LYS A 182 3.34 -11.48 -13.26
N ASN A 183 2.09 -11.45 -13.72
CA ASN A 183 1.54 -10.37 -14.53
C ASN A 183 0.95 -9.22 -13.69
N ARG A 184 0.89 -9.39 -12.36
CA ARG A 184 0.25 -8.43 -11.45
C ARG A 184 0.83 -7.04 -11.55
N ILE A 185 2.15 -6.90 -11.44
CA ILE A 185 2.81 -5.59 -11.43
C ILE A 185 2.63 -4.87 -12.76
N LYS A 186 2.87 -5.56 -13.88
CA LYS A 186 2.65 -4.99 -15.22
C LYS A 186 1.22 -4.57 -15.47
N ALA A 187 0.25 -5.33 -14.96
CA ALA A 187 -1.16 -4.96 -15.07
C ALA A 187 -1.52 -3.75 -14.18
N MET A 188 -0.92 -3.62 -12.99
CA MET A 188 -1.09 -2.46 -12.13
C MET A 188 -0.52 -1.18 -12.75
N GLU A 189 0.66 -1.24 -13.36
CA GLU A 189 1.24 -0.13 -14.14
C GLU A 189 0.29 0.34 -15.25
N LYS A 190 -0.25 -0.62 -16.03
CA LYS A 190 -1.22 -0.31 -17.09
C LYS A 190 -2.54 0.22 -16.54
N MET A 191 -2.96 -0.26 -15.39
CA MET A 191 -4.18 0.20 -14.71
C MET A 191 -4.17 1.68 -14.39
N GLU A 192 -3.05 2.21 -13.90
CA GLU A 192 -2.89 3.64 -13.63
C GLU A 192 -3.09 4.47 -14.91
N LYS A 193 -2.44 4.05 -15.99
CA LYS A 193 -2.61 4.66 -17.31
C LYS A 193 -4.05 4.56 -17.81
N PHE A 194 -4.71 3.42 -17.66
CA PHE A 194 -6.09 3.24 -18.14
C PHE A 194 -7.07 4.13 -17.35
N ARG A 195 -6.88 4.28 -16.05
CA ARG A 195 -7.70 5.18 -15.22
C ARG A 195 -7.59 6.64 -15.64
N SER A 196 -6.42 7.09 -16.09
CA SER A 196 -6.24 8.45 -16.58
C SER A 196 -6.92 8.72 -17.94
N LEU A 197 -7.24 7.67 -18.69
CA LEU A 197 -7.85 7.77 -20.02
C LEU A 197 -9.38 7.74 -20.00
N THR A 198 -10.01 7.54 -18.86
CA THR A 198 -11.47 7.38 -18.78
C THR A 198 -12.06 8.00 -17.52
N THR A 199 -13.32 8.42 -17.63
CA THR A 199 -14.15 8.77 -16.46
C THR A 199 -15.00 7.61 -15.96
N TRP A 200 -14.96 6.46 -16.65
CA TRP A 200 -15.70 5.28 -16.26
C TRP A 200 -14.96 4.49 -15.19
N PRO A 201 -15.66 3.94 -14.18
CA PRO A 201 -15.01 3.14 -13.15
C PRO A 201 -14.32 1.91 -13.75
N ILE A 202 -13.05 1.71 -13.40
CA ILE A 202 -12.29 0.51 -13.72
C ILE A 202 -11.87 -0.15 -12.41
N ASP A 203 -12.32 -1.38 -12.20
CA ASP A 203 -11.88 -2.24 -11.09
C ASP A 203 -10.69 -3.10 -11.50
N PHE A 204 -9.95 -3.62 -10.54
CA PHE A 204 -8.77 -4.45 -10.80
C PHE A 204 -8.79 -5.74 -9.99
N ILE A 205 -8.44 -6.84 -10.64
CA ILE A 205 -8.22 -8.12 -9.97
C ILE A 205 -7.09 -8.91 -10.62
N CYS A 206 -6.29 -9.57 -9.79
CA CYS A 206 -5.30 -10.56 -10.23
C CYS A 206 -5.73 -11.94 -9.75
N ARG A 207 -5.80 -12.91 -10.66
CA ARG A 207 -6.14 -14.31 -10.39
C ARG A 207 -5.27 -15.23 -11.21
N ASP A 208 -4.95 -16.40 -10.67
CA ASP A 208 -4.19 -17.44 -11.39
C ASP A 208 -5.00 -18.06 -12.54
N ASN A 209 -6.32 -17.89 -12.50
CA ASN A 209 -7.24 -18.49 -13.48
C ASN A 209 -8.23 -17.43 -13.99
N LEU A 210 -8.36 -17.33 -15.30
CA LEU A 210 -9.25 -16.38 -15.97
C LEU A 210 -10.71 -16.54 -15.54
N SER A 211 -11.20 -17.77 -15.34
CA SER A 211 -12.60 -18.03 -14.96
C SER A 211 -12.94 -17.40 -13.59
N LYS A 212 -12.00 -17.41 -12.62
CA LYS A 212 -12.19 -16.74 -11.32
C LYS A 212 -12.21 -15.21 -11.46
N GLY A 213 -11.42 -14.68 -12.39
CA GLY A 213 -11.42 -13.25 -12.71
C GLY A 213 -12.74 -12.81 -13.37
N LEU A 214 -13.24 -13.58 -14.33
CA LEU A 214 -14.53 -13.31 -14.98
C LEU A 214 -15.72 -13.43 -14.01
N ARG A 215 -15.68 -14.38 -13.08
CA ARG A 215 -16.68 -14.48 -12.01
C ARG A 215 -16.71 -13.22 -11.17
N TYR A 216 -15.55 -12.74 -10.72
CA TYR A 216 -15.46 -11.49 -9.98
C TYR A 216 -16.04 -10.30 -10.78
N ALA A 217 -15.70 -10.18 -12.07
CA ALA A 217 -16.23 -9.12 -12.91
C ALA A 217 -17.77 -9.18 -13.04
N SER A 218 -18.34 -10.39 -13.12
CA SER A 218 -19.79 -10.62 -13.11
C SER A 218 -20.43 -10.23 -11.77
N GLU A 219 -19.83 -10.59 -10.64
CA GLU A 219 -20.29 -10.23 -9.29
C GLU A 219 -20.31 -8.71 -9.08
N LYS A 220 -19.34 -8.00 -9.69
CA LYS A 220 -19.27 -6.53 -9.74
C LYS A 220 -20.23 -5.89 -10.75
N LYS A 221 -21.01 -6.68 -11.45
CA LYS A 221 -21.92 -6.23 -12.53
C LYS A 221 -21.23 -5.40 -13.60
N ALA A 222 -19.95 -5.65 -13.83
CA ALA A 222 -19.19 -4.94 -14.85
C ALA A 222 -19.75 -5.23 -16.25
N LYS A 223 -19.66 -4.26 -17.14
CA LYS A 223 -20.09 -4.44 -18.53
C LYS A 223 -19.01 -5.13 -19.35
N TYR A 224 -17.76 -4.78 -19.14
CA TYR A 224 -16.61 -5.30 -19.87
C TYR A 224 -15.52 -5.83 -18.95
N ALA A 225 -14.90 -6.93 -19.34
CA ALA A 225 -13.65 -7.42 -18.77
C ALA A 225 -12.49 -7.08 -19.72
N LEU A 226 -11.45 -6.45 -19.18
CA LEU A 226 -10.17 -6.20 -19.84
C LEU A 226 -9.20 -7.27 -19.35
N ILE A 227 -8.69 -8.13 -20.23
CA ILE A 227 -7.92 -9.31 -19.83
C ILE A 227 -6.48 -9.14 -20.28
N LEU A 228 -5.57 -9.32 -19.34
CA LEU A 228 -4.12 -9.32 -19.53
C LEU A 228 -3.54 -10.62 -18.98
N GLY A 229 -3.16 -11.51 -19.89
CA GLY A 229 -2.38 -12.72 -19.64
C GLY A 229 -0.97 -12.58 -20.22
N ASP A 230 -0.23 -13.70 -20.25
CA ASP A 230 1.14 -13.75 -20.78
C ASP A 230 1.19 -13.33 -22.25
N ASP A 231 0.29 -13.89 -23.07
CA ASP A 231 0.24 -13.61 -24.50
C ASP A 231 -0.09 -12.14 -24.77
N GLU A 232 -1.08 -11.60 -24.06
CA GLU A 232 -1.48 -10.20 -24.21
C GLU A 232 -0.33 -9.24 -23.84
N ILE A 233 0.39 -9.54 -22.76
CA ILE A 233 1.53 -8.71 -22.33
C ILE A 233 2.67 -8.81 -23.33
N LEU A 234 2.98 -10.01 -23.83
CA LEU A 234 4.06 -10.23 -24.79
C LEU A 234 3.81 -9.49 -26.11
N ASN A 235 2.57 -9.52 -26.61
CA ASN A 235 2.18 -8.92 -27.87
C ASN A 235 1.74 -7.46 -27.77
N ASN A 236 1.82 -6.84 -26.57
CA ASN A 236 1.29 -5.51 -26.29
C ASN A 236 -0.21 -5.37 -26.67
N GLU A 237 -0.98 -6.40 -26.37
CA GLU A 237 -2.41 -6.49 -26.63
C GLU A 237 -3.22 -6.52 -25.33
N ILE A 238 -4.53 -6.33 -25.46
CA ILE A 238 -5.51 -6.55 -24.43
C ILE A 238 -6.75 -7.21 -25.01
N ALA A 239 -7.28 -8.22 -24.32
CA ALA A 239 -8.54 -8.80 -24.73
C ALA A 239 -9.70 -8.09 -24.02
N ILE A 240 -10.66 -7.59 -24.80
CA ILE A 240 -11.90 -6.98 -24.30
C ILE A 240 -13.01 -7.99 -24.45
N LYS A 241 -13.70 -8.31 -23.35
CA LYS A 241 -14.84 -9.22 -23.33
C LYS A 241 -16.07 -8.51 -22.79
N GLU A 242 -17.16 -8.53 -23.57
CA GLU A 242 -18.47 -8.12 -23.09
C GLU A 242 -19.10 -9.25 -22.27
N LEU A 243 -19.42 -8.97 -21.00
CA LEU A 243 -19.87 -10.02 -20.08
C LEU A 243 -21.29 -10.52 -20.41
N LYS A 244 -22.17 -9.66 -20.94
CA LYS A 244 -23.55 -10.01 -21.30
C LYS A 244 -23.62 -10.93 -22.52
N THR A 245 -22.94 -10.56 -23.60
CA THR A 245 -22.98 -11.31 -24.87
C THR A 245 -21.90 -12.37 -24.97
N ARG A 246 -20.91 -12.34 -24.07
CA ARG A 246 -19.71 -13.18 -24.06
C ARG A 246 -18.80 -13.02 -25.27
N LYS A 247 -19.08 -12.08 -26.18
CA LYS A 247 -18.21 -11.77 -27.31
C LYS A 247 -16.89 -11.17 -26.82
N GLN A 248 -15.81 -11.48 -27.53
CA GLN A 248 -14.46 -11.07 -27.17
C GLN A 248 -13.67 -10.69 -28.41
N LYS A 249 -12.80 -9.69 -28.28
CA LYS A 249 -11.80 -9.33 -29.28
C LYS A 249 -10.49 -8.94 -28.62
N LYS A 250 -9.39 -9.08 -29.35
CA LYS A 250 -8.08 -8.56 -28.95
C LYS A 250 -7.80 -7.26 -29.71
N ILE A 251 -7.18 -6.32 -29.03
CA ILE A 251 -6.75 -5.05 -29.63
C ILE A 251 -5.35 -4.71 -29.13
N ASN A 252 -4.61 -3.92 -29.89
CA ASN A 252 -3.38 -3.34 -29.38
C ASN A 252 -3.68 -2.35 -28.23
N ILE A 253 -2.86 -2.36 -27.19
CA ILE A 253 -3.06 -1.50 -26.00
C ILE A 253 -3.03 -0.01 -26.38
N SER A 254 -2.29 0.38 -27.42
CA SER A 254 -2.26 1.77 -27.90
C SER A 254 -3.63 2.29 -28.35
N ASN A 255 -4.49 1.40 -28.85
CA ASN A 255 -5.82 1.75 -29.34
C ASN A 255 -6.91 1.68 -28.25
N LEU A 256 -6.53 1.29 -27.03
CA LEU A 256 -7.50 1.13 -25.94
C LEU A 256 -8.10 2.47 -25.48
N SER A 257 -7.36 3.58 -25.62
CA SER A 257 -7.82 4.93 -25.26
C SER A 257 -9.17 5.28 -25.90
N ASP A 258 -9.38 4.94 -27.16
CA ASP A 258 -10.60 5.24 -27.90
C ASP A 258 -11.82 4.51 -27.33
N TYR A 259 -11.60 3.30 -26.81
CA TYR A 259 -12.65 2.48 -26.21
C TYR A 259 -12.92 2.84 -24.75
N LEU A 260 -11.90 3.29 -24.03
CA LEU A 260 -12.06 3.74 -22.64
C LEU A 260 -12.73 5.11 -22.55
N SER A 261 -12.45 6.02 -23.49
CA SER A 261 -13.09 7.34 -23.56
C SER A 261 -14.57 7.25 -23.97
N ASP A 262 -14.88 6.36 -24.91
CA ASP A 262 -16.25 6.11 -25.39
C ASP A 262 -16.52 4.60 -25.56
N PRO A 263 -17.01 3.93 -24.51
CA PRO A 263 -17.29 2.49 -24.53
C PRO A 263 -18.34 2.07 -25.58
N LYS A 264 -19.13 3.00 -26.14
CA LYS A 264 -20.09 2.70 -27.21
C LYS A 264 -19.39 2.30 -28.52
N LYS A 265 -18.11 2.67 -28.67
CA LYS A 265 -17.26 2.26 -29.81
C LYS A 265 -16.81 0.79 -29.73
N ILE A 266 -17.00 0.11 -28.60
CA ILE A 266 -16.69 -1.31 -28.48
C ILE A 266 -17.73 -2.11 -29.26
N LYS A 267 -17.38 -2.44 -30.52
CA LYS A 267 -18.18 -3.32 -31.38
C LYS A 267 -17.44 -4.64 -31.53
N PHE A 268 -18.17 -5.77 -31.49
CA PHE A 268 -17.63 -7.13 -31.59
C PHE A 268 -18.03 -7.80 -32.89
#